data_1cefea7ef7213d0fe70b8fd944d94b83
#
_entry.id   1cefea7ef7213d0fe70b8fd944d94b83
#
_cell.length_a   1.000
_cell.length_b   1.000
_cell.length_c   1.000
_cell.angle_alpha   90.00
_cell.angle_beta   90.00
_cell.angle_gamma   90.00
#
_symmetry.space_group_name_H-M   'P 1'
#
loop_
_entity.id
_entity.type
_entity.pdbx_description
1 polymer ?
#
loop_
_entity_poly.entity_id
_entity_poly.type
_entity_poly.pdbx_seq_one_letter_code
_entity_poly.pdbx_strand_id
1 'polypeptide(L)'
;MNAEEYDRLFRMEDHYWWFVARRELGVEFVRMHVPRHARILDVGCGAGATARDLSPHGRVFACDLSERALTFCRQRGLHALSLGDLQRLPFRTGSVECVVALDVLEHVSDDEQALREIARVLTPNGVLVLSTPAYPLLWSGHDVALHHFRRYRRARLRTLVEQSGFNIVRLSYAVFLLFPFVAIARLVGRLLGGRSRAGLWWIGDGPNRLLLALMRWENRLLRRADLPWGVSLVLVARR
;
A
#
# COMPACT_ATOMS: atom_id res chain seq x y z
N MET A 1 6.94 9.86 7.27
CA MET A 1 7.01 10.86 6.17
C MET A 1 7.03 12.26 6.76
N ASN A 2 7.74 13.22 6.13
CA ASN A 2 7.70 14.64 6.53
C ASN A 2 6.54 15.39 5.83
N ALA A 3 6.27 16.66 6.22
CA ALA A 3 5.14 17.44 5.68
C ALA A 3 5.23 17.66 4.16
N GLU A 4 6.44 17.90 3.64
CA GLU A 4 6.67 18.13 2.21
C GLU A 4 6.35 16.89 1.36
N GLU A 5 6.56 15.68 1.90
CA GLU A 5 6.24 14.43 1.21
C GLU A 5 4.74 14.21 1.13
N TYR A 6 3.95 14.61 2.14
CA TYR A 6 2.49 14.59 2.05
C TYR A 6 1.97 15.59 1.03
N ASP A 7 2.55 16.79 0.94
CA ASP A 7 2.20 17.79 -0.08
C ASP A 7 2.48 17.27 -1.49
N ARG A 8 3.60 16.58 -1.66
CA ARG A 8 3.98 15.94 -2.92
C ARG A 8 3.05 14.78 -3.26
N LEU A 9 2.75 13.92 -2.29
CA LEU A 9 1.82 12.81 -2.44
C LEU A 9 0.47 13.34 -2.92
N PHE A 10 -0.10 14.36 -2.26
CA PHE A 10 -1.39 14.95 -2.64
C PHE A 10 -1.42 15.44 -4.09
N ARG A 11 -0.32 16.06 -4.58
CA ARG A 11 -0.22 16.54 -5.95
C ARG A 11 -0.06 15.42 -6.98
N MET A 12 0.51 14.27 -6.61
CA MET A 12 0.92 13.24 -7.55
C MET A 12 0.03 12.01 -7.56
N GLU A 13 -0.62 11.67 -6.44
CA GLU A 13 -1.30 10.38 -6.29
C GLU A 13 -2.48 10.17 -7.23
N ASP A 14 -3.07 11.24 -7.77
CA ASP A 14 -4.17 11.15 -8.75
C ASP A 14 -3.69 10.92 -10.18
N HIS A 15 -2.43 11.21 -10.48
CA HIS A 15 -1.94 11.25 -11.86
C HIS A 15 -0.73 10.38 -12.11
N TYR A 16 0.12 10.17 -11.11
CA TYR A 16 1.36 9.43 -11.29
C TYR A 16 1.06 7.92 -11.37
N TRP A 17 1.53 7.29 -12.44
CA TRP A 17 1.23 5.90 -12.80
C TRP A 17 1.37 4.89 -11.65
N TRP A 18 2.40 5.07 -10.79
CA TRP A 18 2.68 4.18 -9.67
C TRP A 18 1.54 4.17 -8.64
N PHE A 19 1.13 5.36 -8.19
CA PHE A 19 0.08 5.50 -7.18
C PHE A 19 -1.28 5.05 -7.74
N VAL A 20 -1.58 5.47 -8.98
CA VAL A 20 -2.85 5.12 -9.64
C VAL A 20 -2.96 3.61 -9.82
N ALA A 21 -1.94 2.97 -10.40
CA ALA A 21 -1.99 1.52 -10.68
C ALA A 21 -2.08 0.68 -9.41
N ARG A 22 -1.31 1.04 -8.35
CA ARG A 22 -1.34 0.35 -7.07
C ARG A 22 -2.70 0.50 -6.37
N ARG A 23 -3.23 1.69 -6.33
CA ARG A 23 -4.56 1.98 -5.78
C ARG A 23 -5.65 1.22 -6.51
N GLU A 24 -5.66 1.24 -7.85
CA GLU A 24 -6.60 0.46 -8.68
C GLU A 24 -6.53 -1.04 -8.35
N LEU A 25 -5.34 -1.60 -8.15
CA LEU A 25 -5.19 -3.00 -7.75
C LEU A 25 -5.77 -3.28 -6.36
N GLY A 26 -5.50 -2.41 -5.38
CA GLY A 26 -6.06 -2.52 -4.03
C GLY A 26 -7.58 -2.46 -4.01
N VAL A 27 -8.17 -1.50 -4.71
CA VAL A 27 -9.63 -1.36 -4.88
C VAL A 27 -10.22 -2.60 -5.56
N GLU A 28 -9.55 -3.13 -6.58
CA GLU A 28 -10.00 -4.35 -7.26
C GLU A 28 -10.00 -5.57 -6.34
N PHE A 29 -9.00 -5.73 -5.47
CA PHE A 29 -8.98 -6.80 -4.49
C PHE A 29 -10.09 -6.64 -3.44
N VAL A 30 -10.39 -5.42 -3.01
CA VAL A 30 -11.55 -5.16 -2.16
C VAL A 30 -12.84 -5.58 -2.88
N ARG A 31 -13.02 -5.17 -4.13
CA ARG A 31 -14.19 -5.53 -4.94
C ARG A 31 -14.38 -7.05 -5.10
N MET A 32 -13.29 -7.81 -5.19
CA MET A 32 -13.33 -9.26 -5.39
C MET A 32 -13.59 -10.05 -4.10
N HIS A 33 -13.17 -9.54 -2.95
CA HIS A 33 -13.10 -10.33 -1.70
C HIS A 33 -13.98 -9.80 -0.57
N VAL A 34 -14.50 -8.57 -0.69
CA VAL A 34 -15.24 -7.87 0.36
C VAL A 34 -16.71 -7.69 -0.08
N PRO A 35 -17.69 -7.95 0.79
CA PRO A 35 -19.11 -7.70 0.48
C PRO A 35 -19.36 -6.22 0.19
N ARG A 36 -20.38 -5.92 -0.63
CA ARG A 36 -20.84 -4.55 -0.81
C ARG A 36 -21.37 -3.98 0.52
N HIS A 37 -21.19 -2.66 0.69
CA HIS A 37 -21.59 -1.91 1.90
C HIS A 37 -20.83 -2.28 3.18
N ALA A 38 -19.74 -3.03 3.08
CA ALA A 38 -18.84 -3.30 4.19
C ALA A 38 -18.24 -2.02 4.79
N ARG A 39 -17.87 -2.09 6.06
CA ARG A 39 -17.05 -1.08 6.72
C ARG A 39 -15.59 -1.35 6.36
N ILE A 40 -14.99 -0.42 5.64
CA ILE A 40 -13.63 -0.52 5.12
C ILE A 40 -12.77 0.51 5.87
N LEU A 41 -11.65 0.07 6.42
CA LEU A 41 -10.66 0.94 7.05
C LEU A 41 -9.42 1.03 6.16
N ASP A 42 -9.12 2.23 5.66
CA ASP A 42 -7.87 2.56 4.97
C ASP A 42 -6.86 3.07 6.01
N VAL A 43 -5.84 2.27 6.33
CA VAL A 43 -4.81 2.62 7.31
C VAL A 43 -3.56 3.14 6.61
N GLY A 44 -2.95 4.20 7.18
CA GLY A 44 -1.91 4.95 6.47
C GLY A 44 -2.45 5.55 5.19
N CYS A 45 -3.64 6.16 5.28
CA CYS A 45 -4.43 6.62 4.12
C CYS A 45 -3.73 7.73 3.32
N GLY A 46 -2.64 8.31 3.82
CA GLY A 46 -1.90 9.38 3.16
C GLY A 46 -2.81 10.56 2.82
N ALA A 47 -2.79 11.00 1.57
CA ALA A 47 -3.62 12.11 1.13
C ALA A 47 -5.05 11.71 0.71
N GLY A 48 -5.45 10.44 0.89
CA GLY A 48 -6.84 10.00 0.85
C GLY A 48 -7.35 9.51 -0.51
N ALA A 49 -6.52 9.38 -1.53
CA ALA A 49 -6.99 8.92 -2.83
C ALA A 49 -7.51 7.48 -2.79
N THR A 50 -6.88 6.58 -2.02
CA THR A 50 -7.35 5.21 -1.84
C THR A 50 -8.71 5.18 -1.15
N ALA A 51 -8.86 5.89 -0.03
CA ALA A 51 -10.13 5.98 0.70
C ALA A 51 -11.26 6.54 -0.17
N ARG A 52 -10.99 7.57 -0.98
CA ARG A 52 -11.95 8.12 -1.95
C ARG A 52 -12.40 7.05 -2.95
N ASP A 53 -11.46 6.34 -3.57
CA ASP A 53 -11.77 5.35 -4.61
C ASP A 53 -12.42 4.08 -4.04
N LEU A 54 -12.28 3.81 -2.74
CA LEU A 54 -12.99 2.76 -2.00
C LEU A 54 -14.43 3.14 -1.65
N SER A 55 -14.77 4.43 -1.56
CA SER A 55 -16.09 4.92 -1.10
C SER A 55 -17.30 4.35 -1.87
N PRO A 56 -17.22 4.05 -3.20
CA PRO A 56 -18.32 3.40 -3.92
C PRO A 56 -18.56 1.93 -3.51
N HIS A 57 -17.60 1.31 -2.80
CA HIS A 57 -17.64 -0.12 -2.45
C HIS A 57 -18.13 -0.38 -1.02
N GLY A 58 -18.11 0.64 -0.14
CA GLY A 58 -18.53 0.51 1.24
C GLY A 58 -18.43 1.79 2.05
N ARG A 59 -18.68 1.68 3.36
CA ARG A 59 -18.47 2.79 4.29
C ARG A 59 -16.98 2.86 4.67
N VAL A 60 -16.28 3.86 4.15
CA VAL A 60 -14.84 4.01 4.36
C VAL A 60 -14.54 4.89 5.56
N PHE A 61 -13.63 4.39 6.40
CA PHE A 61 -12.93 5.11 7.46
C PHE A 61 -11.47 5.23 7.05
N ALA A 62 -10.86 6.39 7.23
CA ALA A 62 -9.46 6.61 6.91
C ALA A 62 -8.67 6.97 8.17
N CYS A 63 -7.50 6.35 8.34
CA CYS A 63 -6.64 6.55 9.50
C CYS A 63 -5.20 6.82 9.06
N ASP A 64 -4.58 7.84 9.63
CA ASP A 64 -3.17 8.15 9.40
C ASP A 64 -2.56 8.71 10.70
N LEU A 65 -1.24 8.58 10.86
CA LEU A 65 -0.50 9.16 11.98
C LEU A 65 -0.32 10.68 11.85
N SER A 66 -0.54 11.23 10.66
CA SER A 66 -0.29 12.63 10.30
C SER A 66 -1.58 13.44 10.18
N GLU A 67 -1.69 14.51 10.96
CA GLU A 67 -2.76 15.50 10.78
C GLU A 67 -2.75 16.16 9.40
N ARG A 68 -1.56 16.30 8.80
CA ARG A 68 -1.41 16.83 7.43
C ARG A 68 -2.09 15.92 6.42
N ALA A 69 -1.93 14.61 6.54
CA ALA A 69 -2.63 13.62 5.72
C ALA A 69 -4.15 13.78 5.84
N LEU A 70 -4.66 13.85 7.07
CA LEU A 70 -6.09 14.00 7.32
C LEU A 70 -6.65 15.34 6.81
N THR A 71 -5.83 16.39 6.76
CA THR A 71 -6.22 17.66 6.14
C THR A 71 -6.46 17.49 4.63
N PHE A 72 -5.60 16.76 3.92
CA PHE A 72 -5.82 16.43 2.52
C PHE A 72 -7.03 15.52 2.30
N CYS A 73 -7.25 14.56 3.20
CA CYS A 73 -8.45 13.73 3.17
C CYS A 73 -9.73 14.57 3.25
N ARG A 74 -9.77 15.59 4.13
CA ARG A 74 -10.92 16.53 4.22
C ARG A 74 -11.11 17.30 2.92
N GLN A 75 -10.03 17.77 2.27
CA GLN A 75 -10.10 18.45 0.98
C GLN A 75 -10.67 17.56 -0.14
N ARG A 76 -10.54 16.22 0.00
CA ARG A 76 -11.15 15.24 -0.90
C ARG A 76 -12.60 14.89 -0.55
N GLY A 77 -13.18 15.52 0.46
CA GLY A 77 -14.55 15.26 0.91
C GLY A 77 -14.69 14.03 1.79
N LEU A 78 -13.59 13.51 2.36
CA LEU A 78 -13.63 12.42 3.32
C LEU A 78 -13.88 12.98 4.73
N HIS A 79 -14.83 12.39 5.47
CA HIS A 79 -15.24 12.89 6.78
C HIS A 79 -15.04 11.87 7.90
N ALA A 80 -15.03 10.58 7.63
CA ALA A 80 -14.80 9.53 8.62
C ALA A 80 -13.29 9.31 8.80
N LEU A 81 -12.63 10.27 9.47
CA LEU A 81 -11.18 10.36 9.63
C LEU A 81 -10.78 10.14 11.09
N SER A 82 -9.66 9.47 11.31
CA SER A 82 -9.08 9.24 12.62
C SER A 82 -7.57 9.45 12.60
N LEU A 83 -7.06 10.20 13.57
CA LEU A 83 -5.62 10.24 13.84
C LEU A 83 -5.26 8.98 14.65
N GLY A 84 -4.26 8.20 14.18
CA GLY A 84 -3.89 6.97 14.86
C GLY A 84 -2.65 6.29 14.32
N ASP A 85 -2.00 5.54 15.20
CA ASP A 85 -0.86 4.68 14.90
C ASP A 85 -1.36 3.28 14.52
N LEU A 86 -0.80 2.71 13.45
CA LEU A 86 -1.10 1.35 13.01
C LEU A 86 -0.78 0.30 14.09
N GLN A 87 0.18 0.58 14.97
CA GLN A 87 0.53 -0.28 16.10
C GLN A 87 -0.47 -0.19 17.26
N ARG A 88 -1.38 0.80 17.24
CA ARG A 88 -2.44 1.01 18.23
C ARG A 88 -3.63 1.73 17.59
N LEU A 89 -4.40 1.02 16.82
CA LEU A 89 -5.53 1.58 16.07
C LEU A 89 -6.66 2.06 16.97
N PRO A 90 -7.17 3.30 16.79
CA PRO A 90 -8.26 3.87 17.60
C PRO A 90 -9.64 3.34 17.19
N PHE A 91 -9.74 2.04 16.89
CA PHE A 91 -10.95 1.36 16.49
C PHE A 91 -11.25 0.22 17.43
N ARG A 92 -12.56 -0.09 17.63
CA ARG A 92 -12.99 -1.20 18.47
C ARG A 92 -12.63 -2.54 17.85
N THR A 93 -12.45 -3.56 18.69
CA THR A 93 -12.26 -4.94 18.24
C THR A 93 -13.47 -5.37 17.41
N GLY A 94 -13.21 -6.01 16.25
CA GLY A 94 -14.25 -6.55 15.38
C GLY A 94 -15.17 -5.49 14.77
N SER A 95 -14.67 -4.29 14.51
CA SER A 95 -15.49 -3.15 14.06
C SER A 95 -15.55 -2.95 12.56
N VAL A 96 -14.65 -3.56 11.78
CA VAL A 96 -14.59 -3.40 10.32
C VAL A 96 -14.49 -4.75 9.60
N GLU A 97 -15.06 -4.85 8.42
CA GLU A 97 -15.03 -6.06 7.59
C GLU A 97 -13.80 -6.11 6.67
N CYS A 98 -13.17 -4.97 6.42
CA CYS A 98 -11.99 -4.89 5.58
C CYS A 98 -11.00 -3.87 6.13
N VAL A 99 -9.70 -4.21 6.10
CA VAL A 99 -8.58 -3.27 6.26
C VAL A 99 -7.77 -3.25 4.98
N VAL A 100 -7.50 -2.05 4.48
CA VAL A 100 -6.60 -1.79 3.35
C VAL A 100 -5.36 -1.09 3.89
N ALA A 101 -4.18 -1.65 3.60
CA ALA A 101 -2.88 -1.14 4.06
C ALA A 101 -1.89 -1.16 2.88
N LEU A 102 -1.87 -0.10 2.08
CA LEU A 102 -1.04 -0.02 0.86
C LEU A 102 0.25 0.76 1.12
N ASP A 103 1.38 0.05 1.16
CA ASP A 103 2.72 0.56 1.44
C ASP A 103 2.78 1.37 2.75
N VAL A 104 2.38 0.71 3.84
CA VAL A 104 2.35 1.27 5.19
C VAL A 104 3.16 0.43 6.17
N LEU A 105 3.15 -0.90 6.02
CA LEU A 105 3.76 -1.82 6.98
C LEU A 105 5.28 -1.63 7.09
N GLU A 106 5.94 -1.20 6.03
CA GLU A 106 7.37 -0.87 6.01
C GLU A 106 7.73 0.38 6.82
N HIS A 107 6.74 1.22 7.14
CA HIS A 107 6.91 2.46 7.91
C HIS A 107 6.72 2.28 9.42
N VAL A 108 6.36 1.10 9.90
CA VAL A 108 6.20 0.84 11.32
C VAL A 108 7.40 0.09 11.89
N SER A 109 7.76 0.41 13.13
CA SER A 109 8.90 -0.24 13.79
C SER A 109 8.60 -1.69 14.19
N ASP A 110 7.39 -1.98 14.67
CA ASP A 110 6.89 -3.30 15.06
C ASP A 110 5.76 -3.74 14.11
N ASP A 111 6.16 -4.47 13.06
CA ASP A 111 5.25 -4.98 12.04
C ASP A 111 4.35 -6.12 12.56
N GLU A 112 4.80 -6.86 13.58
CA GLU A 112 4.00 -7.88 14.24
C GLU A 112 2.86 -7.25 15.05
N GLN A 113 3.16 -6.22 15.83
CA GLN A 113 2.14 -5.50 16.58
C GLN A 113 1.13 -4.82 15.65
N ALA A 114 1.60 -4.22 14.55
CA ALA A 114 0.72 -3.63 13.55
C ALA A 114 -0.27 -4.65 12.95
N LEU A 115 0.20 -5.84 12.59
CA LEU A 115 -0.67 -6.90 12.07
C LEU A 115 -1.62 -7.47 13.14
N ARG A 116 -1.19 -7.58 14.40
CA ARG A 116 -2.08 -7.94 15.52
C ARG A 116 -3.21 -6.90 15.71
N GLU A 117 -2.91 -5.62 15.59
CA GLU A 117 -3.91 -4.55 15.67
C GLU A 117 -4.87 -4.58 14.48
N ILE A 118 -4.37 -4.83 13.27
CA ILE A 118 -5.23 -5.06 12.10
C ILE A 118 -6.16 -6.27 12.34
N ALA A 119 -5.61 -7.38 12.83
CA ALA A 119 -6.41 -8.55 13.17
C ALA A 119 -7.46 -8.21 14.24
N ARG A 120 -7.11 -7.48 15.27
CA ARG A 120 -8.02 -7.08 16.34
C ARG A 120 -9.23 -6.30 15.83
N VAL A 121 -9.03 -5.31 14.96
CA VAL A 121 -10.09 -4.44 14.46
C VAL A 121 -11.00 -5.12 13.42
N LEU A 122 -10.49 -6.12 12.72
CA LEU A 122 -11.26 -6.91 11.76
C LEU A 122 -12.32 -7.78 12.46
N THR A 123 -13.48 -7.91 11.83
CA THR A 123 -14.49 -8.92 12.21
C THR A 123 -13.96 -10.34 11.94
N PRO A 124 -14.55 -11.39 12.55
CA PRO A 124 -14.31 -12.77 12.11
C PRO A 124 -14.56 -12.90 10.59
N ASN A 125 -13.65 -13.54 9.87
CA ASN A 125 -13.62 -13.62 8.40
C ASN A 125 -13.39 -12.29 7.66
N GLY A 126 -13.06 -11.22 8.38
CA GLY A 126 -12.70 -9.94 7.79
C GLY A 126 -11.45 -10.04 6.88
N VAL A 127 -11.34 -9.15 5.93
CA VAL A 127 -10.33 -9.19 4.86
C VAL A 127 -9.26 -8.14 5.09
N LEU A 128 -8.00 -8.55 4.98
CA LEU A 128 -6.84 -7.66 4.86
C LEU A 128 -6.39 -7.61 3.40
N VAL A 129 -6.29 -6.41 2.84
CA VAL A 129 -5.62 -6.12 1.56
C VAL A 129 -4.37 -5.32 1.87
N LEU A 130 -3.20 -5.86 1.54
CA LEU A 130 -1.91 -5.27 1.89
C LEU A 130 -1.01 -5.18 0.67
N SER A 131 -0.24 -4.10 0.55
CA SER A 131 0.95 -4.05 -0.29
C SER A 131 2.17 -3.58 0.49
N THR A 132 3.37 -4.00 0.05
CA THR A 132 4.64 -3.62 0.66
C THR A 132 5.79 -3.80 -0.32
N PRO A 133 6.92 -3.06 -0.19
CA PRO A 133 8.06 -3.20 -1.08
C PRO A 133 8.75 -4.56 -0.91
N ALA A 134 9.03 -5.19 -2.04
CA ALA A 134 9.71 -6.48 -2.10
C ALA A 134 11.24 -6.32 -2.08
N TYR A 135 11.91 -7.42 -1.72
CA TYR A 135 13.35 -7.65 -1.77
C TYR A 135 14.21 -6.65 -0.98
N PRO A 136 14.73 -7.05 0.20
CA PRO A 136 15.71 -6.26 0.96
C PRO A 136 16.94 -5.87 0.13
N LEU A 137 17.32 -6.67 -0.86
CA LEU A 137 18.43 -6.38 -1.78
C LEU A 137 18.20 -5.11 -2.61
N LEU A 138 16.96 -4.72 -2.85
CA LEU A 138 16.59 -3.51 -3.58
C LEU A 138 16.53 -2.25 -2.69
N TRP A 139 17.01 -2.34 -1.45
CA TRP A 139 17.13 -1.18 -0.56
C TRP A 139 17.98 -0.09 -1.19
N SER A 140 17.52 1.15 -1.15
CA SER A 140 18.16 2.30 -1.80
C SER A 140 17.93 3.58 -1.02
N GLY A 141 18.54 4.69 -1.46
CA GLY A 141 18.29 6.01 -0.89
C GLY A 141 16.83 6.46 -0.95
N HIS A 142 16.03 5.89 -1.84
CA HIS A 142 14.57 6.10 -1.87
C HIS A 142 13.89 5.57 -0.60
N ASP A 143 14.27 4.38 -0.13
CA ASP A 143 13.71 3.80 1.10
C ASP A 143 14.10 4.63 2.33
N VAL A 144 15.35 5.09 2.38
CA VAL A 144 15.85 5.96 3.45
C VAL A 144 15.09 7.29 3.50
N ALA A 145 14.87 7.90 2.34
CA ALA A 145 14.19 9.18 2.24
C ALA A 145 12.70 9.09 2.58
N LEU A 146 12.07 7.95 2.34
CA LEU A 146 10.69 7.66 2.76
C LEU A 146 10.59 7.14 4.20
N HIS A 147 11.71 7.06 4.93
CA HIS A 147 11.78 6.54 6.30
C HIS A 147 11.23 5.11 6.44
N HIS A 148 11.50 4.25 5.45
CA HIS A 148 11.21 2.83 5.57
C HIS A 148 12.09 2.20 6.65
N PHE A 149 11.55 1.26 7.41
CA PHE A 149 12.33 0.40 8.30
C PHE A 149 12.85 -0.83 7.56
N ARG A 150 12.10 -1.32 6.56
CA ARG A 150 12.40 -2.59 5.88
C ARG A 150 11.75 -2.75 4.52
N ARG A 151 12.21 -3.80 3.81
CA ARG A 151 11.57 -4.41 2.66
C ARG A 151 11.36 -5.89 2.95
N TYR A 152 10.41 -6.51 2.30
CA TYR A 152 10.00 -7.87 2.63
C TYR A 152 10.46 -8.90 1.58
N ARG A 153 10.86 -10.09 2.08
CA ARG A 153 10.88 -11.30 1.26
C ARG A 153 9.51 -11.97 1.37
N ARG A 154 9.03 -12.60 0.29
CA ARG A 154 7.72 -13.28 0.25
C ARG A 154 7.55 -14.27 1.40
N ALA A 155 8.56 -15.09 1.69
CA ALA A 155 8.52 -16.06 2.80
C ALA A 155 8.37 -15.37 4.16
N ARG A 156 9.15 -14.28 4.43
CA ARG A 156 9.05 -13.52 5.69
C ARG A 156 7.67 -12.89 5.86
N LEU A 157 7.13 -12.26 4.81
CA LEU A 157 5.80 -11.66 4.87
C LEU A 157 4.72 -12.72 5.11
N ARG A 158 4.82 -13.89 4.46
CA ARG A 158 3.93 -15.03 4.68
C ARG A 158 3.91 -15.43 6.14
N THR A 159 5.09 -15.78 6.70
CA THR A 159 5.22 -16.21 8.11
C THR A 159 4.67 -15.16 9.07
N LEU A 160 4.98 -13.87 8.85
CA LEU A 160 4.55 -12.78 9.68
C LEU A 160 3.01 -12.64 9.72
N VAL A 161 2.37 -12.71 8.56
CA VAL A 161 0.92 -12.61 8.41
C VAL A 161 0.22 -13.82 9.04
N GLU A 162 0.72 -15.04 8.79
CA GLU A 162 0.17 -16.28 9.35
C GLU A 162 0.30 -16.31 10.88
N GLN A 163 1.44 -15.90 11.44
CA GLN A 163 1.65 -15.80 12.89
C GLN A 163 0.78 -14.72 13.56
N SER A 164 0.33 -13.74 12.80
CA SER A 164 -0.62 -12.71 13.27
C SER A 164 -2.09 -13.15 13.22
N GLY A 165 -2.36 -14.43 12.90
CA GLY A 165 -3.71 -15.01 12.94
C GLY A 165 -4.48 -14.87 11.61
N PHE A 166 -3.81 -14.67 10.50
CA PHE A 166 -4.43 -14.58 9.19
C PHE A 166 -4.25 -15.84 8.35
N ASN A 167 -5.27 -16.17 7.58
CA ASN A 167 -5.22 -17.16 6.51
C ASN A 167 -5.00 -16.46 5.17
N ILE A 168 -3.88 -16.72 4.50
CA ILE A 168 -3.53 -16.07 3.23
C ILE A 168 -4.37 -16.66 2.11
N VAL A 169 -5.19 -15.81 1.48
CA VAL A 169 -5.97 -16.14 0.28
C VAL A 169 -5.13 -15.97 -0.98
N ARG A 170 -4.32 -14.90 -1.02
CA ARG A 170 -3.41 -14.58 -2.12
C ARG A 170 -2.15 -13.91 -1.61
N LEU A 171 -1.01 -14.28 -2.18
CA LEU A 171 0.26 -13.58 -1.98
C LEU A 171 1.04 -13.61 -3.28
N SER A 172 1.13 -12.49 -3.96
CA SER A 172 1.75 -12.32 -5.26
C SER A 172 2.78 -11.21 -5.26
N TYR A 173 3.65 -11.21 -6.27
CA TYR A 173 4.39 -10.02 -6.61
C TYR A 173 3.56 -9.10 -7.50
N ALA A 174 3.92 -7.81 -7.53
CA ALA A 174 3.38 -6.79 -8.42
C ALA A 174 4.51 -5.91 -8.95
N VAL A 175 4.23 -5.16 -10.01
CA VAL A 175 5.22 -4.40 -10.77
C VAL A 175 6.28 -5.36 -11.37
N PHE A 176 5.78 -6.43 -11.95
CA PHE A 176 6.55 -7.52 -12.53
C PHE A 176 7.29 -7.09 -13.79
N LEU A 177 6.59 -6.44 -14.72
CA LEU A 177 7.15 -6.06 -16.02
C LEU A 177 8.28 -5.03 -15.91
N LEU A 178 8.18 -4.15 -14.93
CA LEU A 178 9.20 -3.12 -14.69
C LEU A 178 10.31 -3.59 -13.75
N PHE A 179 10.18 -4.77 -13.14
CA PHE A 179 11.13 -5.29 -12.16
C PHE A 179 12.58 -5.32 -12.67
N PRO A 180 12.91 -5.83 -13.87
CA PRO A 180 14.28 -5.86 -14.35
C PRO A 180 14.92 -4.47 -14.43
N PHE A 181 14.16 -3.49 -14.95
CA PHE A 181 14.64 -2.11 -15.10
C PHE A 181 14.86 -1.43 -13.74
N VAL A 182 13.90 -1.60 -12.83
CA VAL A 182 14.00 -1.05 -11.47
C VAL A 182 15.15 -1.71 -10.70
N ALA A 183 15.30 -3.02 -10.81
CA ALA A 183 16.39 -3.76 -10.16
C ALA A 183 17.75 -3.31 -10.66
N ILE A 184 17.95 -3.23 -11.96
CA ILE A 184 19.21 -2.74 -12.57
C ILE A 184 19.48 -1.30 -12.11
N ALA A 185 18.50 -0.39 -12.23
CA ALA A 185 18.69 1.01 -11.85
C ALA A 185 19.09 1.16 -10.36
N ARG A 186 18.49 0.37 -9.46
CA ARG A 186 18.82 0.39 -8.03
C ARG A 186 20.19 -0.21 -7.73
N LEU A 187 20.56 -1.31 -8.39
CA LEU A 187 21.87 -1.95 -8.21
C LEU A 187 22.99 -1.06 -8.75
N VAL A 188 22.82 -0.48 -9.93
CA VAL A 188 23.79 0.46 -10.51
C VAL A 188 23.90 1.72 -9.64
N GLY A 189 22.79 2.31 -9.20
CA GLY A 189 22.81 3.46 -8.31
C GLY A 189 23.54 3.19 -6.99
N ARG A 190 23.43 1.97 -6.47
CA ARG A 190 24.17 1.53 -5.26
C ARG A 190 25.69 1.42 -5.52
N LEU A 191 26.09 0.84 -6.66
CA LEU A 191 27.49 0.68 -7.03
C LEU A 191 28.19 2.03 -7.29
N LEU A 192 27.46 3.00 -7.86
CA LEU A 192 27.98 4.33 -8.15
C LEU A 192 27.99 5.28 -6.95
N GLY A 193 27.67 4.79 -5.74
CA GLY A 193 27.64 5.60 -4.52
C GLY A 193 26.56 6.71 -4.56
N GLY A 194 25.62 6.61 -5.49
CA GLY A 194 24.60 7.62 -5.70
C GLY A 194 23.68 7.74 -4.50
N ARG A 195 23.66 8.91 -3.87
CA ARG A 195 22.58 9.32 -2.98
C ARG A 195 21.31 9.46 -3.83
N SER A 196 20.59 8.36 -4.02
CA SER A 196 19.29 8.40 -4.68
C SER A 196 18.39 9.29 -3.83
N ARG A 197 18.09 10.48 -4.32
CA ARG A 197 17.06 11.32 -3.73
C ARG A 197 15.73 10.57 -3.87
N ALA A 198 14.83 10.64 -2.89
CA ALA A 198 13.44 10.23 -3.04
C ALA A 198 12.77 11.14 -4.09
N GLY A 199 13.14 10.95 -5.34
CA GLY A 199 12.61 11.69 -6.45
C GLY A 199 11.58 10.83 -7.17
N LEU A 200 10.29 11.02 -6.88
CA LEU A 200 9.29 10.78 -7.90
C LEU A 200 9.54 11.82 -8.98
N TRP A 201 10.23 11.40 -10.05
CA TRP A 201 10.51 12.28 -11.16
C TRP A 201 9.27 12.30 -12.03
N TRP A 202 8.77 13.50 -12.30
CA TRP A 202 7.78 13.63 -13.35
C TRP A 202 8.42 13.23 -14.68
N ILE A 203 7.90 12.19 -15.28
CA ILE A 203 8.43 11.57 -16.50
C ILE A 203 7.75 12.08 -17.78
N GLY A 204 6.89 13.11 -17.64
CA GLY A 204 6.03 13.61 -18.72
C GLY A 204 4.76 12.77 -18.92
N ASP A 205 3.76 13.37 -19.57
CA ASP A 205 2.42 12.76 -19.70
C ASP A 205 2.41 11.51 -20.58
N GLY A 206 3.18 11.51 -21.66
CA GLY A 206 3.26 10.38 -22.59
C GLY A 206 3.76 9.09 -21.93
N PRO A 207 5.00 9.09 -21.40
CA PRO A 207 5.55 7.95 -20.65
C PRO A 207 4.70 7.55 -19.45
N ASN A 208 4.12 8.53 -18.72
CA ASN A 208 3.26 8.24 -17.58
C ASN A 208 2.01 7.46 -17.99
N ARG A 209 1.34 7.85 -19.09
CA ARG A 209 0.18 7.11 -19.63
C ARG A 209 0.56 5.72 -20.11
N LEU A 210 1.71 5.57 -20.77
CA LEU A 210 2.19 4.26 -21.23
C LEU A 210 2.44 3.31 -20.05
N LEU A 211 3.16 3.78 -19.02
CA LEU A 211 3.42 2.99 -17.81
C LEU A 211 2.13 2.63 -17.08
N LEU A 212 1.19 3.55 -16.97
CA LEU A 212 -0.12 3.28 -16.37
C LEU A 212 -0.89 2.22 -17.16
N ALA A 213 -0.90 2.29 -18.49
CA ALA A 213 -1.54 1.30 -19.34
C ALA A 213 -0.91 -0.10 -19.17
N LEU A 214 0.43 -0.16 -19.09
CA LEU A 214 1.18 -1.38 -18.82
C LEU A 214 0.82 -1.98 -17.47
N MET A 215 0.79 -1.16 -16.39
CA MET A 215 0.41 -1.62 -15.06
C MET A 215 -1.05 -2.06 -14.98
N ARG A 216 -1.96 -1.40 -15.66
CA ARG A 216 -3.36 -1.84 -15.76
C ARG A 216 -3.50 -3.18 -16.47
N TRP A 217 -2.66 -3.45 -17.47
CA TRP A 217 -2.60 -4.77 -18.09
C TRP A 217 -2.08 -5.82 -17.11
N GLU A 218 -1.01 -5.53 -16.38
CA GLU A 218 -0.49 -6.40 -15.31
C GLU A 218 -1.53 -6.65 -14.22
N ASN A 219 -2.25 -5.61 -13.77
CA ASN A 219 -3.33 -5.75 -12.78
C ASN A 219 -4.44 -6.69 -13.25
N ARG A 220 -4.74 -6.74 -14.58
CA ARG A 220 -5.68 -7.73 -15.13
C ARG A 220 -5.16 -9.16 -15.03
N LEU A 221 -3.84 -9.38 -15.21
CA LEU A 221 -3.23 -10.68 -14.98
C LEU A 221 -3.30 -11.08 -13.50
N LEU A 222 -2.97 -10.12 -12.60
CA LEU A 222 -3.02 -10.32 -11.16
C LEU A 222 -4.40 -10.71 -10.63
N ARG A 223 -5.48 -10.43 -11.34
CA ARG A 223 -6.82 -10.95 -10.98
C ARG A 223 -6.93 -12.46 -11.13
N ARG A 224 -6.15 -13.07 -11.99
CA ARG A 224 -6.26 -14.48 -12.40
C ARG A 224 -5.10 -15.36 -11.95
N ALA A 225 -3.90 -14.79 -11.84
CA ALA A 225 -2.68 -15.52 -11.56
C ALA A 225 -1.75 -14.73 -10.64
N ASP A 226 -0.92 -15.44 -9.88
CA ASP A 226 0.17 -14.85 -9.11
C ASP A 226 1.40 -14.69 -9.99
N LEU A 227 2.12 -13.58 -9.79
CA LEU A 227 3.34 -13.27 -10.52
C LEU A 227 4.57 -13.76 -9.73
N PRO A 228 5.60 -14.26 -10.42
CA PRO A 228 6.74 -14.94 -9.77
C PRO A 228 7.78 -13.99 -9.17
N TRP A 229 7.85 -12.74 -9.62
CA TRP A 229 8.71 -11.67 -9.12
C TRP A 229 8.10 -10.30 -9.38
N GLY A 230 8.63 -9.25 -8.75
CA GLY A 230 8.14 -7.87 -8.90
C GLY A 230 8.72 -6.94 -7.86
N VAL A 231 8.54 -5.65 -8.00
CA VAL A 231 9.11 -4.63 -7.10
C VAL A 231 8.38 -4.58 -5.76
N SER A 232 7.11 -4.98 -5.74
CA SER A 232 6.24 -5.01 -4.55
C SER A 232 5.66 -6.40 -4.32
N LEU A 233 5.24 -6.66 -3.09
CA LEU A 233 4.38 -7.77 -2.71
C LEU A 233 2.97 -7.23 -2.51
N VAL A 234 1.97 -8.02 -2.94
CA VAL A 234 0.54 -7.76 -2.70
C VAL A 234 -0.08 -8.98 -2.06
N LEU A 235 -0.96 -8.76 -1.09
CA LEU A 235 -1.53 -9.82 -0.29
C LEU A 235 -3.01 -9.57 -0.04
N VAL A 236 -3.79 -10.64 -0.09
CA VAL A 236 -5.16 -10.72 0.44
C VAL A 236 -5.18 -11.85 1.47
N ALA A 237 -5.65 -11.55 2.68
CA ALA A 237 -5.76 -12.54 3.74
C ALA A 237 -7.09 -12.39 4.49
N ARG A 238 -7.52 -13.44 5.16
CA ARG A 238 -8.69 -13.45 6.03
C ARG A 238 -8.27 -13.69 7.48
N ARG A 239 -8.95 -12.97 8.36
CA ARG A 239 -8.84 -13.22 9.80
C ARG A 239 -9.53 -14.52 10.21
#